data_1b1e2e4886eb00d7c122999fbcdaa4b0
#
_entry.id   1b1e2e4886eb00d7c122999fbcdaa4b0
#
_cell.length_a   1.000
_cell.length_b   1.000
_cell.length_c   1.000
_cell.angle_alpha   90.00
_cell.angle_beta   90.00
_cell.angle_gamma   90.00
#
_symmetry.space_group_name_H-M   'P 1'
#
loop_
_entity.id
_entity.type
_entity.pdbx_description
1 polymer ?
#
loop_
_entity_poly.entity_id
_entity_poly.type
_entity_poly.pdbx_seq_one_letter_code
_entity_poly.pdbx_strand_id
1 'polypeptide(L)'
;MDRRVALTLFATTGLCLGLASPTSAQTLKDQVIGTWTLISNVEKYQDGKERNTFGPQGKGLLILDRTGWFSLQLIGGDRPKQTGRPDNPIGPAVTYFGTYSVGEGDKSLVFKVQGSTNPNFEGTEQKATISIIKGDDMTYVRAPIPSPEGPFVPTLTWKRVK
;
A
#
# COMPACT_ATOMS: atom_id res chain seq x y z
N MET A 1 -18.35 82.45 -25.66
CA MET A 1 -19.25 81.63 -24.83
C MET A 1 -18.85 80.18 -25.05
N ASP A 2 -17.86 79.71 -24.27
CA ASP A 2 -17.28 78.35 -24.43
C ASP A 2 -17.87 77.43 -23.38
N ARG A 3 -18.56 76.37 -23.84
CA ARG A 3 -19.07 75.30 -23.02
C ARG A 3 -18.05 74.19 -23.06
N ARG A 4 -17.27 74.00 -21.96
CA ARG A 4 -16.41 72.85 -21.72
C ARG A 4 -17.25 71.67 -21.15
N VAL A 5 -17.36 70.58 -21.91
CA VAL A 5 -17.96 69.34 -21.49
C VAL A 5 -16.84 68.53 -20.86
N ALA A 6 -16.95 68.25 -19.54
CA ALA A 6 -16.06 67.37 -18.84
C ALA A 6 -16.56 65.95 -19.00
N LEU A 7 -15.75 65.07 -19.62
CA LEU A 7 -16.01 63.63 -19.76
C LEU A 7 -15.42 62.92 -18.54
N THR A 8 -16.28 62.40 -17.65
CA THR A 8 -15.87 61.63 -16.48
C THR A 8 -15.76 60.17 -16.90
N LEU A 9 -14.55 59.65 -16.91
CA LEU A 9 -14.26 58.23 -17.17
C LEU A 9 -14.46 57.44 -15.85
N PHE A 10 -15.47 56.58 -15.80
CA PHE A 10 -15.64 55.59 -14.71
C PHE A 10 -14.80 54.36 -15.03
N ALA A 11 -13.71 54.15 -14.30
CA ALA A 11 -12.94 52.93 -14.32
C ALA A 11 -13.60 51.90 -13.40
N THR A 12 -14.28 50.93 -13.96
CA THR A 12 -14.81 49.75 -13.21
C THR A 12 -13.70 48.73 -13.02
N THR A 13 -13.11 48.72 -11.84
CA THR A 13 -12.14 47.71 -11.45
C THR A 13 -12.92 46.41 -11.10
N GLY A 14 -12.97 45.47 -12.03
CA GLY A 14 -13.53 44.13 -11.81
C GLY A 14 -12.64 43.32 -10.87
N LEU A 15 -13.08 43.15 -9.63
CA LEU A 15 -12.44 42.25 -8.64
C LEU A 15 -12.80 40.80 -9.00
N CYS A 16 -11.91 40.07 -9.71
CA CYS A 16 -12.02 38.65 -9.93
C CYS A 16 -11.73 37.93 -8.61
N LEU A 17 -12.76 37.61 -7.82
CA LEU A 17 -12.66 36.62 -6.74
C LEU A 17 -12.46 35.25 -7.37
N GLY A 18 -11.19 34.79 -7.42
CA GLY A 18 -10.85 33.43 -7.76
C GLY A 18 -11.42 32.48 -6.67
N LEU A 19 -12.46 31.73 -7.04
CA LEU A 19 -12.96 30.62 -6.22
C LEU A 19 -11.87 29.54 -6.20
N ALA A 20 -11.01 29.57 -5.19
CA ALA A 20 -10.13 28.45 -4.86
C ALA A 20 -11.02 27.28 -4.47
N SER A 21 -11.22 26.32 -5.38
CA SER A 21 -11.87 25.04 -5.06
C SER A 21 -11.06 24.37 -3.96
N PRO A 22 -11.66 23.93 -2.84
CA PRO A 22 -10.94 23.19 -1.82
C PRO A 22 -10.40 21.91 -2.48
N THR A 23 -9.09 21.79 -2.56
CA THR A 23 -8.44 20.53 -2.93
C THR A 23 -8.75 19.56 -1.81
N SER A 24 -9.71 18.66 -2.02
CA SER A 24 -10.02 17.60 -1.06
C SER A 24 -8.74 16.79 -0.87
N ALA A 25 -8.21 16.76 0.36
CA ALA A 25 -7.08 15.93 0.69
C ALA A 25 -7.45 14.46 0.38
N GLN A 26 -6.61 13.78 -0.40
CA GLN A 26 -6.81 12.39 -0.77
C GLN A 26 -6.83 11.52 0.50
N THR A 27 -7.87 10.71 0.69
CA THR A 27 -7.98 9.82 1.85
C THR A 27 -6.87 8.77 1.83
N LEU A 28 -6.53 8.19 2.98
CA LEU A 28 -5.57 7.09 3.05
C LEU A 28 -6.05 5.90 2.22
N LYS A 29 -7.34 5.63 2.24
CA LYS A 29 -7.96 4.60 1.41
C LYS A 29 -7.69 4.85 -0.08
N ASP A 30 -7.87 6.07 -0.58
CA ASP A 30 -7.59 6.40 -1.98
C ASP A 30 -6.10 6.28 -2.31
N GLN A 31 -5.24 6.61 -1.34
CA GLN A 31 -3.79 6.52 -1.51
C GLN A 31 -3.28 5.09 -1.59
N VAL A 32 -3.89 4.12 -0.92
CA VAL A 32 -3.42 2.71 -0.97
C VAL A 32 -3.93 1.96 -2.20
N ILE A 33 -5.04 2.38 -2.80
CA ILE A 33 -5.59 1.73 -4.01
C ILE A 33 -4.55 1.72 -5.13
N GLY A 34 -4.35 0.55 -5.74
CA GLY A 34 -3.45 0.38 -6.86
C GLY A 34 -2.75 -0.97 -6.86
N THR A 35 -1.80 -1.08 -7.79
CA THR A 35 -0.90 -2.23 -7.92
C THR A 35 0.49 -1.83 -7.44
N TRP A 36 1.08 -2.67 -6.62
CA TRP A 36 2.35 -2.42 -5.95
C TRP A 36 3.30 -3.58 -6.13
N THR A 37 4.56 -3.30 -6.42
CA THR A 37 5.64 -4.28 -6.45
C THR A 37 6.49 -4.19 -5.20
N LEU A 38 6.98 -5.33 -4.70
CA LEU A 38 7.81 -5.39 -3.52
C LEU A 38 9.18 -4.77 -3.77
N ILE A 39 9.61 -3.91 -2.86
CA ILE A 39 10.98 -3.37 -2.80
C ILE A 39 11.79 -4.13 -1.75
N SER A 40 11.20 -4.33 -0.56
CA SER A 40 11.87 -5.08 0.51
C SER A 40 10.87 -5.73 1.46
N ASN A 41 11.31 -6.85 2.06
CA ASN A 41 10.68 -7.50 3.20
C ASN A 41 11.74 -7.69 4.27
N VAL A 42 11.52 -7.12 5.44
CA VAL A 42 12.41 -7.28 6.60
C VAL A 42 11.58 -7.85 7.75
N GLU A 43 12.00 -8.98 8.27
CA GLU A 43 11.41 -9.67 9.42
C GLU A 43 12.30 -9.43 10.63
N LYS A 44 11.80 -8.68 11.61
CA LYS A 44 12.54 -8.37 12.83
C LYS A 44 12.06 -9.23 13.99
N TYR A 45 12.99 -10.00 14.56
CA TYR A 45 12.76 -10.84 15.75
C TYR A 45 12.97 -10.05 17.03
N GLN A 46 12.44 -10.60 18.16
CA GLN A 46 12.58 -9.95 19.46
C GLN A 46 14.03 -9.85 19.95
N ASP A 47 14.89 -10.77 19.54
CA ASP A 47 16.34 -10.76 19.85
C ASP A 47 17.13 -9.76 19.02
N GLY A 48 16.46 -8.98 18.16
CA GLY A 48 17.06 -8.00 17.27
C GLY A 48 17.58 -8.55 15.95
N LYS A 49 17.53 -9.88 15.72
CA LYS A 49 17.87 -10.44 14.41
C LYS A 49 16.91 -9.96 13.35
N GLU A 50 17.44 -9.75 12.16
CA GLU A 50 16.68 -9.44 10.96
C GLU A 50 16.85 -10.54 9.93
N ARG A 51 15.76 -10.88 9.25
CA ARG A 51 15.72 -11.88 8.20
C ARG A 51 14.93 -11.37 7.01
N ASN A 52 15.29 -11.81 5.84
CA ASN A 52 14.46 -11.71 4.64
C ASN A 52 14.19 -13.14 4.13
N THR A 53 13.03 -13.69 4.48
CA THR A 53 12.63 -15.04 4.08
C THR A 53 12.58 -15.23 2.57
N PHE A 54 12.28 -14.17 1.82
CA PHE A 54 12.19 -14.23 0.36
C PHE A 54 13.51 -13.96 -0.36
N GLY A 55 14.58 -13.65 0.40
CA GLY A 55 15.91 -13.34 -0.12
C GLY A 55 16.01 -11.95 -0.80
N PRO A 56 17.24 -11.56 -1.19
CA PRO A 56 17.48 -10.22 -1.73
C PRO A 56 16.81 -9.97 -3.08
N GLN A 57 16.49 -11.03 -3.83
CA GLN A 57 15.78 -10.98 -5.11
C GLN A 57 14.32 -11.42 -4.99
N GLY A 58 13.77 -11.41 -3.78
CA GLY A 58 12.37 -11.71 -3.52
C GLY A 58 11.45 -10.83 -4.37
N LYS A 59 10.39 -11.43 -4.90
CA LYS A 59 9.39 -10.76 -5.72
C LYS A 59 8.07 -10.68 -4.96
N GLY A 60 7.35 -9.60 -5.15
CA GLY A 60 6.02 -9.47 -4.58
C GLY A 60 5.12 -8.60 -5.41
N LEU A 61 3.84 -8.91 -5.34
CA LEU A 61 2.77 -8.13 -5.93
C LEU A 61 1.68 -7.95 -4.88
N LEU A 62 1.25 -6.71 -4.68
CA LEU A 62 0.08 -6.38 -3.88
C LEU A 62 -0.87 -5.58 -4.76
N ILE A 63 -2.10 -6.05 -4.87
CA ILE A 63 -3.19 -5.35 -5.54
C ILE A 63 -4.23 -4.99 -4.48
N LEU A 64 -4.59 -3.72 -4.41
CA LEU A 64 -5.66 -3.18 -3.58
C LEU A 64 -6.64 -2.50 -4.53
N ASP A 65 -7.79 -3.10 -4.77
CA ASP A 65 -8.75 -2.54 -5.71
C ASP A 65 -9.80 -1.62 -5.04
N ARG A 66 -10.52 -0.86 -5.85
CA ARG A 66 -11.54 0.08 -5.36
C ARG A 66 -12.75 -0.60 -4.73
N THR A 67 -13.02 -1.84 -5.08
CA THR A 67 -14.15 -2.62 -4.57
C THR A 67 -13.89 -3.21 -3.19
N GLY A 68 -12.63 -3.07 -2.69
CA GLY A 68 -12.22 -3.57 -1.39
C GLY A 68 -11.65 -4.99 -1.44
N TRP A 69 -11.34 -5.51 -2.62
CA TRP A 69 -10.61 -6.76 -2.77
C TRP A 69 -9.11 -6.54 -2.80
N PHE A 70 -8.37 -7.53 -2.33
CA PHE A 70 -6.92 -7.55 -2.44
C PHE A 70 -6.40 -8.90 -2.92
N SER A 71 -5.20 -8.86 -3.49
CA SER A 71 -4.35 -10.02 -3.74
C SER A 71 -2.93 -9.69 -3.37
N LEU A 72 -2.30 -10.54 -2.55
CA LEU A 72 -0.91 -10.40 -2.15
C LEU A 72 -0.14 -11.66 -2.50
N GLN A 73 1.02 -11.48 -3.11
CA GLN A 73 1.93 -12.54 -3.51
C GLN A 73 3.34 -12.17 -3.09
N LEU A 74 4.01 -13.07 -2.36
CA LEU A 74 5.43 -12.95 -2.02
C LEU A 74 6.11 -14.25 -2.43
N ILE A 75 7.22 -14.14 -3.16
CA ILE A 75 7.89 -15.27 -3.80
C ILE A 75 9.39 -15.08 -3.64
N GLY A 76 10.07 -16.12 -3.14
CA GLY A 76 11.52 -16.14 -3.01
C GLY A 76 12.23 -15.96 -4.36
N GLY A 77 13.32 -15.22 -4.38
CA GLY A 77 14.11 -14.95 -5.58
C GLY A 77 14.92 -16.15 -6.04
N ASP A 78 15.57 -16.81 -5.11
CA ASP A 78 16.53 -17.89 -5.39
C ASP A 78 15.84 -19.25 -5.28
N ARG A 79 15.03 -19.57 -6.29
CA ARG A 79 14.34 -20.86 -6.36
C ARG A 79 14.82 -21.66 -7.56
N PRO A 80 15.18 -22.95 -7.36
CA PRO A 80 15.55 -23.80 -8.47
C PRO A 80 14.34 -24.06 -9.39
N LYS A 81 14.63 -24.22 -10.68
CA LYS A 81 13.62 -24.74 -11.61
C LYS A 81 13.30 -26.19 -11.24
N GLN A 82 12.05 -26.59 -11.36
CA GLN A 82 11.63 -27.96 -11.12
C GLN A 82 10.96 -28.53 -12.37
N THR A 83 11.03 -29.85 -12.48
CA THR A 83 10.35 -30.63 -13.53
C THR A 83 9.09 -31.33 -13.00
N GLY A 84 8.79 -31.14 -11.69
CA GLY A 84 7.62 -31.74 -11.04
C GLY A 84 6.30 -31.05 -11.37
N ARG A 85 5.28 -31.41 -10.60
CA ARG A 85 3.94 -30.83 -10.75
C ARG A 85 3.95 -29.32 -10.43
N PRO A 86 3.24 -28.49 -11.22
CA PRO A 86 3.22 -27.04 -11.03
C PRO A 86 2.47 -26.59 -9.77
N ASP A 87 1.65 -27.44 -9.17
CA ASP A 87 0.87 -27.21 -7.96
C ASP A 87 1.66 -27.40 -6.66
N ASN A 88 2.95 -27.78 -6.74
CA ASN A 88 3.84 -27.95 -5.59
C ASN A 88 5.00 -26.93 -5.68
N PRO A 89 4.85 -25.69 -5.17
CA PRO A 89 5.88 -24.67 -5.27
C PRO A 89 7.12 -25.04 -4.47
N ILE A 90 8.30 -24.75 -5.01
CA ILE A 90 9.59 -24.93 -4.35
C ILE A 90 10.03 -23.60 -3.72
N GLY A 91 10.53 -23.67 -2.49
CA GLY A 91 11.07 -22.55 -1.74
C GLY A 91 10.02 -21.59 -1.20
N PRO A 92 10.43 -20.48 -0.57
CA PRO A 92 9.52 -19.57 0.08
C PRO A 92 8.51 -18.96 -0.90
N ALA A 93 7.23 -19.20 -0.66
CA ALA A 93 6.13 -18.59 -1.37
C ALA A 93 4.94 -18.45 -0.45
N VAL A 94 4.36 -17.26 -0.40
CA VAL A 94 3.12 -16.99 0.32
C VAL A 94 2.22 -16.15 -0.58
N THR A 95 1.02 -16.63 -0.82
CA THR A 95 -0.01 -15.87 -1.52
C THR A 95 -1.31 -15.94 -0.74
N TYR A 96 -2.03 -14.86 -0.71
CA TYR A 96 -3.37 -14.81 -0.14
C TYR A 96 -4.18 -13.67 -0.73
N PHE A 97 -5.49 -13.86 -0.73
CA PHE A 97 -6.45 -12.92 -1.26
C PHE A 97 -7.71 -12.85 -0.38
N GLY A 98 -8.50 -11.82 -0.57
CA GLY A 98 -9.74 -11.59 0.13
C GLY A 98 -10.17 -10.14 0.05
N THR A 99 -10.75 -9.62 1.14
CA THR A 99 -11.15 -8.22 1.23
C THR A 99 -10.26 -7.43 2.18
N TYR A 100 -10.18 -6.12 1.99
CA TYR A 100 -9.41 -5.26 2.86
C TYR A 100 -10.20 -4.04 3.33
N SER A 101 -9.77 -3.48 4.46
CA SER A 101 -10.25 -2.19 4.96
C SER A 101 -9.09 -1.32 5.42
N VAL A 102 -9.31 0.00 5.42
CA VAL A 102 -8.34 1.01 5.83
C VAL A 102 -8.94 1.85 6.95
N GLY A 103 -8.22 1.97 8.07
CA GLY A 103 -8.54 2.89 9.15
C GLY A 103 -7.79 4.21 8.95
N GLU A 104 -8.54 5.29 8.72
CA GLU A 104 -7.94 6.62 8.48
C GLU A 104 -7.23 7.17 9.73
N GLY A 105 -7.81 6.96 10.92
CA GLY A 105 -7.30 7.52 12.17
C GLY A 105 -6.06 6.82 12.72
N ASP A 106 -6.04 5.50 12.65
CA ASP A 106 -4.97 4.64 13.16
C ASP A 106 -4.00 4.14 12.07
N LYS A 107 -4.26 4.53 10.82
CA LYS A 107 -3.52 4.10 9.63
C LYS A 107 -3.47 2.57 9.47
N SER A 108 -4.48 1.87 9.98
CA SER A 108 -4.55 0.43 9.87
C SER A 108 -4.90 -0.02 8.45
N LEU A 109 -4.31 -1.13 8.04
CA LEU A 109 -4.63 -1.88 6.83
C LEU A 109 -4.93 -3.30 7.25
N VAL A 110 -6.19 -3.70 7.16
CA VAL A 110 -6.67 -5.02 7.62
C VAL A 110 -7.05 -5.85 6.43
N PHE A 111 -6.44 -7.02 6.30
CA PHE A 111 -6.70 -8.00 5.25
C PHE A 111 -7.55 -9.14 5.83
N LYS A 112 -8.78 -9.31 5.37
CA LYS A 112 -9.63 -10.47 5.67
C LYS A 112 -9.37 -11.54 4.63
N VAL A 113 -8.63 -12.57 5.05
CA VAL A 113 -8.13 -13.60 4.13
C VAL A 113 -9.22 -14.62 3.82
N GLN A 114 -9.52 -14.85 2.55
CA GLN A 114 -10.47 -15.86 2.09
C GLN A 114 -9.78 -17.11 1.56
N GLY A 115 -8.62 -16.96 0.93
CA GLY A 115 -7.83 -18.08 0.46
C GLY A 115 -6.34 -17.76 0.55
N SER A 116 -5.53 -18.78 0.86
CA SER A 116 -4.09 -18.65 1.06
C SER A 116 -3.35 -19.94 0.74
N THR A 117 -2.08 -19.82 0.31
CA THR A 117 -1.14 -20.95 0.27
C THR A 117 -0.71 -21.39 1.67
N ASN A 118 -0.93 -20.57 2.70
CA ASN A 118 -0.78 -20.97 4.10
C ASN A 118 -2.17 -21.14 4.72
N PRO A 119 -2.62 -22.38 4.98
CA PRO A 119 -3.97 -22.64 5.51
C PRO A 119 -4.26 -21.92 6.83
N ASN A 120 -3.23 -21.65 7.64
CA ASN A 120 -3.40 -20.93 8.90
C ASN A 120 -3.83 -19.46 8.74
N PHE A 121 -3.77 -18.91 7.54
CA PHE A 121 -4.22 -17.55 7.27
C PHE A 121 -5.69 -17.50 6.84
N GLU A 122 -6.24 -18.59 6.34
CA GLU A 122 -7.62 -18.62 5.86
C GLU A 122 -8.62 -18.34 6.99
N GLY A 123 -9.61 -17.51 6.72
CA GLY A 123 -10.59 -17.07 7.69
C GLY A 123 -10.08 -16.09 8.75
N THR A 124 -8.81 -15.65 8.69
CA THR A 124 -8.22 -14.73 9.68
C THR A 124 -8.17 -13.29 9.17
N GLU A 125 -7.95 -12.37 10.10
CA GLU A 125 -7.60 -10.97 9.80
C GLU A 125 -6.10 -10.76 9.99
N GLN A 126 -5.44 -10.34 8.92
CA GLN A 126 -4.02 -9.98 8.94
C GLN A 126 -3.90 -8.47 9.04
N LYS A 127 -3.42 -7.97 10.20
CA LYS A 127 -3.34 -6.53 10.47
C LYS A 127 -1.97 -5.96 10.16
N ALA A 128 -1.96 -4.77 9.59
CA ALA A 128 -0.78 -3.96 9.36
C ALA A 128 -1.06 -2.50 9.71
N THR A 129 -0.01 -1.72 9.97
CA THR A 129 -0.08 -0.27 10.13
C THR A 129 0.78 0.39 9.05
N ILE A 130 0.21 1.30 8.29
CA ILE A 130 0.91 2.05 7.25
C ILE A 130 1.81 3.07 7.96
N SER A 131 3.13 2.88 7.86
CA SER A 131 4.11 3.79 8.47
C SER A 131 4.51 4.92 7.52
N ILE A 132 4.58 4.64 6.22
CA ILE A 132 4.91 5.61 5.17
C ILE A 132 3.97 5.37 3.99
N ILE A 133 3.40 6.46 3.47
CA ILE A 133 2.82 6.50 2.13
C ILE A 133 3.12 7.88 1.55
N LYS A 134 3.92 7.93 0.49
CA LYS A 134 4.36 9.18 -0.13
C LYS A 134 4.64 8.95 -1.61
N GLY A 135 3.86 9.62 -2.46
CA GLY A 135 3.97 9.44 -3.91
C GLY A 135 3.74 7.97 -4.31
N ASP A 136 4.75 7.37 -4.92
CA ASP A 136 4.71 5.99 -5.39
C ASP A 136 5.26 4.98 -4.37
N ASP A 137 5.57 5.40 -3.15
CA ASP A 137 6.16 4.54 -2.11
C ASP A 137 5.16 4.30 -0.98
N MET A 138 5.06 3.05 -0.53
CA MET A 138 4.28 2.65 0.64
C MET A 138 5.07 1.69 1.49
N THR A 139 5.10 1.92 2.80
CA THR A 139 5.65 0.98 3.78
C THR A 139 4.60 0.70 4.83
N TYR A 140 4.40 -0.57 5.14
CA TYR A 140 3.60 -0.97 6.28
C TYR A 140 4.31 -2.00 7.16
N VAL A 141 3.98 -1.98 8.44
CA VAL A 141 4.47 -2.89 9.46
C VAL A 141 3.33 -3.82 9.86
N ARG A 142 3.55 -5.12 9.83
CA ARG A 142 2.53 -6.10 10.21
C ARG A 142 2.49 -6.31 11.72
N ALA A 143 1.37 -6.80 12.21
CA ALA A 143 1.31 -7.36 13.55
C ALA A 143 2.31 -8.53 13.69
N PRO A 144 2.81 -8.83 14.92
CA PRO A 144 3.72 -9.94 15.15
C PRO A 144 3.14 -11.27 14.64
N ILE A 145 3.96 -12.03 13.94
CA ILE A 145 3.59 -13.36 13.42
C ILE A 145 4.33 -14.41 14.23
N PRO A 146 3.63 -15.42 14.80
CA PRO A 146 4.28 -16.53 15.50
C PRO A 146 5.15 -17.37 14.55
N SER A 147 6.31 -17.80 15.03
CA SER A 147 7.13 -18.79 14.35
C SER A 147 7.83 -19.71 15.38
N PRO A 148 8.36 -20.87 14.97
CA PRO A 148 9.13 -21.73 15.86
C PRO A 148 10.38 -21.06 16.45
N GLU A 149 10.94 -20.06 15.76
CA GLU A 149 12.10 -19.28 16.20
C GLU A 149 11.72 -18.09 17.10
N GLY A 150 10.44 -17.95 17.44
CA GLY A 150 9.86 -16.82 18.14
C GLY A 150 9.07 -15.88 17.22
N PRO A 151 8.26 -14.99 17.79
CA PRO A 151 7.47 -14.05 16.99
C PRO A 151 8.38 -13.05 16.28
N PHE A 152 8.01 -12.70 15.05
CA PHE A 152 8.68 -11.70 14.26
C PHE A 152 7.70 -10.66 13.70
N VAL A 153 8.21 -9.48 13.42
CA VAL A 153 7.45 -8.33 12.88
C VAL A 153 7.91 -8.06 11.45
N PRO A 154 7.10 -8.38 10.44
CA PRO A 154 7.42 -8.03 9.06
C PRO A 154 7.20 -6.55 8.78
N THR A 155 8.17 -5.94 8.11
CA THR A 155 8.07 -4.61 7.48
C THR A 155 8.22 -4.78 5.97
N LEU A 156 7.21 -4.35 5.23
CA LEU A 156 7.19 -4.47 3.78
C LEU A 156 7.16 -3.08 3.14
N THR A 157 8.06 -2.88 2.19
CA THR A 157 8.13 -1.65 1.39
C THR A 157 7.77 -1.96 -0.05
N TRP A 158 6.92 -1.12 -0.61
CA TRP A 158 6.29 -1.31 -1.91
C TRP A 158 6.49 -0.09 -2.80
N LYS A 159 6.56 -0.33 -4.11
CA LYS A 159 6.55 0.69 -5.16
C LYS A 159 5.30 0.56 -6.01
N ARG A 160 4.61 1.66 -6.26
CA ARG A 160 3.43 1.69 -7.13
C ARG A 160 3.82 1.36 -8.58
N VAL A 161 3.04 0.52 -9.22
CA VAL A 161 3.12 0.28 -10.67
C VAL A 161 2.42 1.44 -11.40
N LYS A 162 3.09 2.00 -12.39
CA LYS A 162 2.56 3.06 -13.26
C LYS A 162 1.94 2.47 -14.51
#